data_c7b0674ec3f219aeb189097cc8ff52c7
#
_entry.id   c7b0674ec3f219aeb189097cc8ff52c7
#
_cell.length_a   1.000
_cell.length_b   1.000
_cell.length_c   1.000
_cell.angle_alpha   90.00
_cell.angle_beta   90.00
_cell.angle_gamma   90.00
#
_symmetry.space_group_name_H-M   'P 1'
#
loop_
_entity.id
_entity.type
_entity.pdbx_description
1 polymer ?
#
loop_
_entity_poly.entity_id
_entity_poly.type
_entity_poly.pdbx_seq_one_letter_code
_entity_poly.pdbx_strand_id
1 'polypeptide(L)'
;IVAKFRNANMSLEELDIAATALLGRDYIEEYRLAIVKAGACDPNVLGIISDFVLEVDAIDICMVFSVIKNGVKLSFRSCIKEVSASEMAQEVCRDIGSGGGHYYKAGGFIPMDLLIDSYSVYCKEKDVTPRFQYSSDDTHKRPSDSAIKSFLEERIFDYLNDTKIIYGEDFDTSGFKKVDYKKRPIPMGYIIAKDILPVGCSMGVRTAKGDIFAPVGEDTVVIIGEDGSVQILNLDRLNKSFRIYKDWRFTVKRTDYVPKFKNKDTETIVDGMAHARVCIPVEEDFSRAFVLKHKVKLFKNKDDSSYISGRPGDIMVLPNDDRNEAYMISKTEFEKTHIA
;
A
#
# COMPACT_ATOMS: atom_id res chain seq x y z
N ILE A 1 42.45 -5.01 16.85
CA ILE A 1 42.02 -4.82 15.46
C ILE A 1 40.50 -4.89 15.50
N VAL A 2 39.85 -3.74 15.63
CA VAL A 2 38.39 -3.66 15.47
C VAL A 2 38.11 -3.85 13.98
N ALA A 3 37.59 -4.99 13.62
CA ALA A 3 37.11 -5.23 12.26
C ALA A 3 36.09 -4.12 11.94
N LYS A 4 36.33 -3.37 10.87
CA LYS A 4 35.34 -2.45 10.30
C LYS A 4 34.18 -3.28 9.78
N PHE A 5 33.30 -3.69 10.67
CA PHE A 5 31.99 -4.23 10.31
C PHE A 5 31.05 -3.08 9.94
N ARG A 6 31.26 -2.45 8.81
CA ARG A 6 30.26 -1.63 8.17
C ARG A 6 30.58 -1.50 6.69
N ASN A 7 29.66 -1.95 5.85
CA ASN A 7 29.60 -1.64 4.44
C ASN A 7 29.10 -0.18 4.22
N ALA A 8 29.59 0.76 5.01
CA ALA A 8 29.37 2.18 4.77
C ALA A 8 30.59 2.69 4.02
N ASN A 9 30.58 2.49 2.70
CA ASN A 9 31.63 3.01 1.81
C ASN A 9 31.23 4.42 1.34
N MET A 10 31.10 5.36 2.28
CA MET A 10 30.94 6.77 1.95
C MET A 10 32.33 7.41 1.90
N SER A 11 32.66 8.10 0.83
CA SER A 11 33.84 8.91 0.70
C SER A 11 33.70 10.21 1.52
N LEU A 12 34.81 10.95 1.71
CA LEU A 12 34.75 12.25 2.37
C LEU A 12 33.92 13.27 1.57
N GLU A 13 34.01 13.21 0.24
CA GLU A 13 33.20 14.06 -0.65
C GLU A 13 31.69 13.78 -0.50
N GLU A 14 31.32 12.51 -0.42
CA GLU A 14 29.91 12.12 -0.17
C GLU A 14 29.43 12.51 1.22
N LEU A 15 30.31 12.52 2.22
CA LEU A 15 30.02 13.04 3.56
C LEU A 15 29.73 14.55 3.51
N ASP A 16 30.51 15.32 2.74
CA ASP A 16 30.30 16.75 2.57
C ASP A 16 28.97 17.04 1.83
N ILE A 17 28.63 16.24 0.83
CA ILE A 17 27.35 16.30 0.16
C ILE A 17 26.19 16.04 1.16
N ALA A 18 26.32 15.01 2.00
CA ALA A 18 25.30 14.69 2.99
C ALA A 18 25.15 15.82 4.02
N ALA A 19 26.25 16.33 4.56
CA ALA A 19 26.23 17.43 5.52
C ALA A 19 25.55 18.69 4.95
N THR A 20 25.92 19.06 3.72
CA THR A 20 25.32 20.21 3.01
C THR A 20 23.83 20.02 2.79
N ALA A 21 23.42 18.81 2.37
CA ALA A 21 22.01 18.49 2.14
C ALA A 21 21.19 18.60 3.44
N LEU A 22 21.70 18.08 4.55
CA LEU A 22 21.04 18.13 5.86
C LEU A 22 20.83 19.56 6.37
N LEU A 23 21.79 20.45 6.13
CA LEU A 23 21.66 21.87 6.48
C LEU A 23 20.61 22.59 5.66
N GLY A 24 20.44 22.21 4.39
CA GLY A 24 19.48 22.79 3.46
C GLY A 24 18.10 22.11 3.45
N ARG A 25 17.76 21.33 4.48
CA ARG A 25 16.46 20.68 4.58
C ARG A 25 15.31 21.67 4.73
N ASP A 26 14.20 21.39 4.07
CA ASP A 26 12.91 22.04 4.32
C ASP A 26 12.05 21.12 5.20
N TYR A 27 11.45 21.67 6.23
CA TYR A 27 10.57 20.97 7.15
C TYR A 27 9.16 21.54 7.05
N ILE A 28 8.17 20.67 6.83
CA ILE A 28 6.76 21.01 6.70
C ILE A 28 6.04 20.40 7.90
N GLU A 29 5.75 21.25 8.89
CA GLU A 29 5.24 20.87 10.19
C GLU A 29 3.91 20.12 10.11
N GLU A 30 3.00 20.57 9.24
CA GLU A 30 1.66 19.99 9.04
C GLU A 30 1.71 18.47 8.77
N TYR A 31 2.71 18.02 7.99
CA TYR A 31 2.87 16.61 7.61
C TYR A 31 4.03 15.92 8.34
N ARG A 32 4.74 16.63 9.23
CA ARG A 32 6.00 16.15 9.81
C ARG A 32 6.96 15.61 8.75
N LEU A 33 6.97 16.30 7.60
CA LEU A 33 7.67 15.92 6.38
C LEU A 33 8.95 16.74 6.20
N ALA A 34 10.06 16.08 5.94
CA ALA A 34 11.27 16.75 5.49
C ALA A 34 11.52 16.51 3.99
N ILE A 35 11.82 17.57 3.27
CA ILE A 35 12.25 17.53 1.87
C ILE A 35 13.70 18.03 1.80
N VAL A 36 14.56 17.20 1.24
CA VAL A 36 16.01 17.44 1.22
C VAL A 36 16.54 17.32 -0.21
N LYS A 37 17.21 18.37 -0.67
CA LYS A 37 17.96 18.35 -1.93
C LYS A 37 19.42 17.98 -1.64
N ALA A 38 19.89 16.88 -2.21
CA ALA A 38 21.30 16.52 -2.21
C ALA A 38 21.99 16.93 -3.50
N GLY A 39 23.31 17.14 -3.45
CA GLY A 39 24.15 17.22 -4.63
C GLY A 39 24.09 15.95 -5.48
N ALA A 40 24.68 15.96 -6.67
CA ALA A 40 24.79 14.76 -7.49
C ALA A 40 25.63 13.70 -6.77
N CYS A 41 25.02 12.55 -6.47
CA CYS A 41 25.64 11.48 -5.68
C CYS A 41 25.11 10.09 -6.06
N ASP A 42 25.71 9.06 -5.47
CA ASP A 42 25.25 7.68 -5.57
C ASP A 42 23.90 7.52 -4.85
N PRO A 43 22.98 6.64 -5.35
CA PRO A 43 21.72 6.35 -4.66
C PRO A 43 21.86 5.90 -3.20
N ASN A 44 22.96 5.23 -2.84
CA ASN A 44 23.22 4.83 -1.47
C ASN A 44 23.38 6.03 -0.52
N VAL A 45 23.99 7.11 -1.01
CA VAL A 45 24.16 8.38 -0.24
C VAL A 45 22.79 9.01 0.04
N LEU A 46 21.88 9.01 -0.95
CA LEU A 46 20.50 9.47 -0.73
C LEU A 46 19.79 8.65 0.36
N GLY A 47 20.02 7.33 0.35
CA GLY A 47 19.48 6.43 1.40
C GLY A 47 20.01 6.77 2.78
N ILE A 48 21.31 7.03 2.91
CA ILE A 48 21.95 7.40 4.18
C ILE A 48 21.44 8.75 4.69
N ILE A 49 21.33 9.75 3.81
CA ILE A 49 20.76 11.06 4.16
C ILE A 49 19.31 10.88 4.66
N SER A 50 18.50 10.08 3.96
CA SER A 50 17.12 9.81 4.33
C SER A 50 16.99 9.11 5.68
N ASP A 51 17.84 8.11 5.94
CA ASP A 51 17.86 7.39 7.21
C ASP A 51 18.25 8.34 8.34
N PHE A 52 19.21 9.26 8.11
CA PHE A 52 19.65 10.22 9.11
C PHE A 52 18.60 11.30 9.43
N VAL A 53 17.85 11.72 8.43
CA VAL A 53 16.75 12.69 8.61
C VAL A 53 15.64 12.13 9.50
N LEU A 54 15.32 10.85 9.40
CA LEU A 54 14.32 10.20 10.26
C LEU A 54 14.75 9.94 11.69
N GLU A 55 16.03 10.13 12.06
CA GLU A 55 16.46 10.10 13.47
C GLU A 55 15.95 11.33 14.26
N VAL A 56 15.40 12.33 13.57
CA VAL A 56 14.85 13.53 14.19
C VAL A 56 13.40 13.28 14.61
N ASP A 57 13.10 13.32 15.90
CA ASP A 57 11.79 13.04 16.50
C ASP A 57 10.61 13.85 15.88
N ALA A 58 10.90 15.04 15.36
CA ALA A 58 9.89 15.87 14.70
C ALA A 58 9.52 15.39 13.29
N ILE A 59 10.25 14.42 12.69
CA ILE A 59 10.11 14.04 11.28
C ILE A 59 9.63 12.60 11.17
N ASP A 60 8.46 12.41 10.59
CA ASP A 60 7.86 11.09 10.35
C ASP A 60 8.05 10.59 8.92
N ILE A 61 8.22 11.53 7.98
CA ILE A 61 8.31 11.25 6.55
C ILE A 61 9.46 12.08 5.97
N CYS A 62 10.23 11.50 5.06
CA CYS A 62 11.17 12.31 4.29
C CYS A 62 11.26 11.87 2.82
N MET A 63 11.53 12.85 1.97
CA MET A 63 11.99 12.68 0.60
C MET A 63 13.35 13.37 0.43
N VAL A 64 14.33 12.61 -0.02
CA VAL A 64 15.63 13.14 -0.45
C VAL A 64 15.74 13.00 -1.96
N PHE A 65 16.10 14.05 -2.66
CA PHE A 65 16.26 14.01 -4.11
C PHE A 65 17.59 14.59 -4.57
N SER A 66 18.09 14.08 -5.69
CA SER A 66 19.29 14.55 -6.34
C SER A 66 19.02 14.73 -7.84
N VAL A 67 19.32 15.91 -8.35
CA VAL A 67 19.19 16.23 -9.77
C VAL A 67 20.50 15.91 -10.47
N ILE A 68 20.42 15.00 -11.43
CA ILE A 68 21.55 14.57 -12.24
C ILE A 68 21.28 14.88 -13.73
N LYS A 69 22.27 14.71 -14.62
CA LYS A 69 22.15 15.08 -16.03
C LYS A 69 20.94 14.46 -16.73
N ASN A 70 20.66 13.19 -16.47
CA ASN A 70 19.61 12.41 -17.15
C ASN A 70 18.30 12.29 -16.37
N GLY A 71 18.17 12.93 -15.18
CA GLY A 71 16.93 12.85 -14.41
C GLY A 71 17.07 13.26 -12.97
N VAL A 72 16.09 12.82 -12.16
CA VAL A 72 16.05 13.04 -10.73
C VAL A 72 15.99 11.69 -10.03
N LYS A 73 16.96 11.44 -9.15
CA LYS A 73 16.97 10.30 -8.23
C LYS A 73 16.23 10.67 -6.95
N LEU A 74 15.43 9.74 -6.44
CA LEU A 74 14.58 9.95 -5.27
C LEU A 74 14.81 8.86 -4.22
N SER A 75 14.79 9.25 -2.97
CA SER A 75 14.76 8.34 -1.82
C SER A 75 13.65 8.77 -0.87
N PHE A 76 12.80 7.83 -0.49
CA PHE A 76 11.67 8.05 0.40
C PHE A 76 11.81 7.20 1.67
N ARG A 77 11.43 7.78 2.80
CA ARG A 77 11.32 7.08 4.07
C ARG A 77 10.05 7.50 4.78
N SER A 78 9.52 6.57 5.57
CA SER A 78 8.45 6.82 6.52
C SER A 78 8.68 5.98 7.76
N CYS A 79 8.40 6.51 8.94
CA CYS A 79 8.41 5.76 10.19
C CYS A 79 7.00 5.54 10.76
N ILE A 80 5.95 6.03 10.07
CA ILE A 80 4.56 5.89 10.50
C ILE A 80 3.81 4.88 9.62
N LYS A 81 2.87 4.17 10.23
CA LYS A 81 2.07 3.14 9.59
C LYS A 81 1.00 3.65 8.61
N GLU A 82 0.65 4.91 8.70
CA GLU A 82 -0.35 5.56 7.84
C GLU A 82 0.21 5.88 6.45
N VAL A 83 1.53 6.09 6.34
CA VAL A 83 2.20 6.48 5.11
C VAL A 83 3.17 5.42 4.65
N SER A 84 2.92 4.84 3.49
CA SER A 84 3.83 3.88 2.84
C SER A 84 4.82 4.63 1.95
N ALA A 85 6.12 4.51 2.25
CA ALA A 85 7.18 5.05 1.39
C ALA A 85 7.10 4.49 -0.04
N SER A 86 6.73 3.20 -0.18
CA SER A 86 6.56 2.56 -1.50
C SER A 86 5.41 3.15 -2.30
N GLU A 87 4.25 3.35 -1.68
CA GLU A 87 3.11 3.99 -2.35
C GLU A 87 3.42 5.45 -2.71
N MET A 88 4.04 6.20 -1.79
CA MET A 88 4.44 7.58 -2.02
C MET A 88 5.42 7.68 -3.22
N ALA A 89 6.42 6.78 -3.29
CA ALA A 89 7.34 6.74 -4.41
C ALA A 89 6.63 6.44 -5.74
N GLN A 90 5.66 5.50 -5.75
CA GLN A 90 4.86 5.18 -6.93
C GLN A 90 4.01 6.38 -7.38
N GLU A 91 3.35 7.06 -6.43
CA GLU A 91 2.49 8.20 -6.73
C GLU A 91 3.28 9.42 -7.21
N VAL A 92 4.40 9.72 -6.58
CA VAL A 92 5.28 10.84 -7.00
C VAL A 92 5.87 10.59 -8.39
N CYS A 93 6.18 9.33 -8.73
CA CYS A 93 6.74 8.97 -10.03
C CYS A 93 5.68 8.59 -11.08
N ARG A 94 4.39 8.58 -10.73
CA ARG A 94 3.30 8.13 -11.63
C ARG A 94 3.34 8.93 -12.94
N ASP A 95 3.28 8.22 -14.06
CA ASP A 95 3.24 8.74 -15.44
C ASP A 95 4.50 9.52 -15.90
N ILE A 96 5.50 9.70 -15.00
CA ILE A 96 6.70 10.48 -15.30
C ILE A 96 8.01 9.74 -14.97
N GLY A 97 7.94 8.55 -14.40
CA GLY A 97 9.11 7.80 -13.98
C GLY A 97 8.76 6.45 -13.36
N SER A 98 9.67 5.94 -12.57
CA SER A 98 9.48 4.69 -11.84
C SER A 98 9.79 4.90 -10.36
N GLY A 99 8.93 4.38 -9.49
CA GLY A 99 9.08 4.43 -8.03
C GLY A 99 8.56 3.16 -7.39
N GLY A 100 9.12 2.82 -6.21
CA GLY A 100 8.69 1.67 -5.43
C GLY A 100 9.74 1.23 -4.43
N GLY A 101 9.43 0.17 -3.68
CA GLY A 101 10.31 -0.34 -2.62
C GLY A 101 9.54 -1.09 -1.56
N HIS A 102 10.02 -1.00 -0.33
CA HIS A 102 9.37 -1.53 0.86
C HIS A 102 8.49 -0.48 1.54
N TYR A 103 7.68 -0.92 2.50
CA TYR A 103 6.73 -0.05 3.19
C TYR A 103 7.37 1.20 3.78
N TYR A 104 8.50 1.06 4.48
CA TYR A 104 9.19 2.15 5.17
C TYR A 104 10.35 2.76 4.37
N LYS A 105 10.80 2.11 3.30
CA LYS A 105 11.97 2.50 2.50
C LYS A 105 11.69 2.27 1.02
N ALA A 106 11.75 3.35 0.24
CA ALA A 106 11.54 3.28 -1.20
C ALA A 106 12.46 4.24 -1.95
N GLY A 107 12.52 4.08 -3.24
CA GLY A 107 13.25 4.95 -4.14
C GLY A 107 12.49 5.21 -5.43
N GLY A 108 12.99 6.12 -6.23
CA GLY A 108 12.41 6.43 -7.53
C GLY A 108 13.42 7.10 -8.45
N PHE A 109 13.06 7.11 -9.72
CA PHE A 109 13.79 7.82 -10.76
C PHE A 109 12.82 8.43 -11.76
N ILE A 110 13.03 9.71 -12.05
CA ILE A 110 12.26 10.48 -13.03
C ILE A 110 13.24 10.91 -14.13
N PRO A 111 13.12 10.41 -15.38
CA PRO A 111 13.89 10.87 -16.52
C PRO A 111 13.70 12.37 -16.77
N MET A 112 14.75 13.06 -17.19
CA MET A 112 14.72 14.54 -17.33
C MET A 112 13.75 15.00 -18.41
N ASP A 113 13.61 14.28 -19.49
CA ASP A 113 12.67 14.56 -20.58
C ASP A 113 11.21 14.51 -20.08
N LEU A 114 10.83 13.42 -19.42
CA LEU A 114 9.50 13.27 -18.83
C LEU A 114 9.22 14.30 -17.72
N LEU A 115 10.24 14.66 -16.95
CA LEU A 115 10.12 15.73 -15.95
C LEU A 115 9.82 17.08 -16.60
N ILE A 116 10.54 17.45 -17.68
CA ILE A 116 10.34 18.71 -18.38
C ILE A 116 8.93 18.81 -18.94
N ASP A 117 8.46 17.75 -19.59
CA ASP A 117 7.13 17.70 -20.19
C ASP A 117 6.05 17.82 -19.12
N SER A 118 6.14 17.03 -18.06
CA SER A 118 5.16 17.05 -16.98
C SER A 118 5.17 18.37 -16.18
N TYR A 119 6.35 18.94 -15.92
CA TYR A 119 6.45 20.25 -15.28
C TYR A 119 5.82 21.36 -16.14
N SER A 120 5.96 21.27 -17.47
CA SER A 120 5.34 22.23 -18.38
C SER A 120 3.80 22.14 -18.38
N VAL A 121 3.25 20.93 -18.24
CA VAL A 121 1.80 20.71 -18.06
C VAL A 121 1.35 21.26 -16.71
N TYR A 122 2.05 20.90 -15.64
CA TYR A 122 1.79 21.39 -14.28
C TYR A 122 1.73 22.92 -14.21
N CYS A 123 2.70 23.61 -14.82
CA CYS A 123 2.71 25.07 -14.83
C CYS A 123 1.48 25.69 -15.52
N LYS A 124 0.98 25.03 -16.58
CA LYS A 124 -0.24 25.49 -17.27
C LYS A 124 -1.50 25.24 -16.44
N GLU A 125 -1.60 24.07 -15.80
CA GLU A 125 -2.78 23.70 -14.99
C GLU A 125 -2.90 24.53 -13.71
N LYS A 126 -1.76 24.85 -13.08
CA LYS A 126 -1.72 25.62 -11.83
C LYS A 126 -1.53 27.13 -12.04
N ASP A 127 -1.48 27.60 -13.29
CA ASP A 127 -1.18 28.99 -13.64
C ASP A 127 0.10 29.53 -13.00
N VAL A 128 1.15 28.71 -13.01
CA VAL A 128 2.46 29.01 -12.42
C VAL A 128 3.45 29.39 -13.52
N THR A 129 4.16 30.49 -13.33
CA THR A 129 5.23 30.89 -14.27
C THR A 129 6.36 29.85 -14.27
N PRO A 130 6.66 29.23 -15.43
CA PRO A 130 7.71 28.23 -15.53
C PRO A 130 9.11 28.80 -15.22
N ARG A 131 9.85 28.13 -14.35
CA ARG A 131 11.23 28.50 -13.97
C ARG A 131 12.20 27.46 -14.51
N PHE A 132 12.93 27.82 -15.58
CA PHE A 132 13.94 26.99 -16.22
C PHE A 132 15.35 27.55 -16.00
N GLN A 133 16.34 26.66 -16.02
CA GLN A 133 17.75 26.99 -16.04
C GLN A 133 18.47 26.12 -17.08
N TYR A 134 19.65 26.52 -17.51
CA TYR A 134 20.50 25.69 -18.35
C TYR A 134 21.20 24.62 -17.47
N SER A 135 21.45 23.45 -18.06
CA SER A 135 22.31 22.45 -17.43
C SER A 135 23.75 22.99 -17.29
N SER A 136 24.55 22.37 -16.42
CA SER A 136 25.93 22.77 -16.16
C SER A 136 26.85 22.77 -17.39
N ASP A 137 26.43 22.09 -18.45
CA ASP A 137 27.12 22.05 -19.77
C ASP A 137 26.50 22.99 -20.81
N ASP A 138 25.56 23.86 -20.42
CA ASP A 138 24.81 24.82 -21.25
C ASP A 138 24.09 24.20 -22.47
N THR A 139 23.95 22.87 -22.51
CA THR A 139 23.42 22.19 -23.68
C THR A 139 21.91 21.97 -23.62
N HIS A 140 21.31 21.91 -22.42
CA HIS A 140 19.90 21.61 -22.27
C HIS A 140 19.23 22.51 -21.21
N LYS A 141 18.04 22.99 -21.55
CA LYS A 141 17.21 23.77 -20.65
C LYS A 141 16.34 22.79 -19.81
N ARG A 142 16.40 22.92 -18.48
CA ARG A 142 15.61 22.11 -17.57
C ARG A 142 14.93 22.98 -16.50
N PRO A 143 13.90 22.50 -15.80
CA PRO A 143 13.36 23.21 -14.64
C PRO A 143 14.47 23.50 -13.62
N SER A 144 14.41 24.67 -12.98
CA SER A 144 15.37 25.00 -11.92
C SER A 144 15.22 24.04 -10.74
N ASP A 145 16.27 23.88 -9.96
CA ASP A 145 16.24 22.96 -8.82
C ASP A 145 15.12 23.31 -7.82
N SER A 146 14.84 24.60 -7.62
CA SER A 146 13.72 25.05 -6.81
C SER A 146 12.35 24.72 -7.44
N ALA A 147 12.27 24.77 -8.77
CA ALA A 147 11.07 24.40 -9.50
C ALA A 147 10.80 22.88 -9.43
N ILE A 148 11.86 22.07 -9.58
CA ILE A 148 11.79 20.62 -9.39
C ILE A 148 11.31 20.28 -7.99
N LYS A 149 11.91 20.93 -6.96
CA LYS A 149 11.50 20.75 -5.58
C LYS A 149 10.01 21.03 -5.41
N SER A 150 9.54 22.21 -5.81
CA SER A 150 8.11 22.58 -5.67
C SER A 150 7.18 21.65 -6.42
N PHE A 151 7.57 21.17 -7.59
CA PHE A 151 6.80 20.19 -8.36
C PHE A 151 6.69 18.83 -7.64
N LEU A 152 7.79 18.33 -7.08
CA LEU A 152 7.79 17.09 -6.31
C LEU A 152 7.02 17.21 -5.00
N GLU A 153 7.13 18.36 -4.34
CA GLU A 153 6.41 18.71 -3.11
C GLU A 153 4.89 18.66 -3.31
N GLU A 154 4.39 19.27 -4.39
CA GLU A 154 2.97 19.22 -4.74
C GLU A 154 2.47 17.78 -4.93
N ARG A 155 3.24 16.93 -5.62
CA ARG A 155 2.89 15.53 -5.82
C ARG A 155 2.85 14.71 -4.52
N ILE A 156 3.70 15.06 -3.54
CA ILE A 156 3.64 14.47 -2.21
C ILE A 156 2.38 14.93 -1.49
N PHE A 157 2.05 16.22 -1.54
CA PHE A 157 0.85 16.76 -0.92
C PHE A 157 -0.42 16.16 -1.52
N ASP A 158 -0.47 16.02 -2.84
CA ASP A 158 -1.58 15.34 -3.51
C ASP A 158 -1.75 13.90 -2.96
N TYR A 159 -0.66 13.15 -2.80
CA TYR A 159 -0.72 11.81 -2.21
C TYR A 159 -1.20 11.83 -0.75
N LEU A 160 -0.66 12.71 0.08
CA LEU A 160 -1.02 12.79 1.50
C LEU A 160 -2.47 13.25 1.71
N ASN A 161 -2.93 14.23 0.94
CA ASN A 161 -4.27 14.82 1.05
C ASN A 161 -5.36 13.95 0.42
N ASP A 162 -5.05 13.19 -0.64
CA ASP A 162 -6.03 12.30 -1.28
C ASP A 162 -6.29 11.03 -0.47
N THR A 163 -5.42 10.68 0.48
CA THR A 163 -5.54 9.45 1.28
C THR A 163 -6.21 9.75 2.62
N LYS A 164 -7.46 9.31 2.79
CA LYS A 164 -8.17 9.41 4.08
C LYS A 164 -7.80 8.23 4.98
N ILE A 165 -7.29 8.53 6.17
CA ILE A 165 -7.02 7.55 7.20
C ILE A 165 -8.26 7.37 8.09
N ILE A 166 -8.69 6.13 8.31
CA ILE A 166 -9.84 5.78 9.14
C ILE A 166 -9.41 4.69 10.12
N TYR A 167 -9.71 4.89 11.39
CA TYR A 167 -9.62 3.86 12.42
C TYR A 167 -11.02 3.31 12.68
N GLY A 168 -11.18 1.98 12.68
CA GLY A 168 -12.49 1.34 12.81
C GLY A 168 -13.22 1.71 14.10
N GLU A 169 -12.48 1.89 15.20
CA GLU A 169 -13.01 2.30 16.50
C GLU A 169 -13.60 3.72 16.49
N ASP A 170 -13.04 4.65 15.69
CA ASP A 170 -13.45 6.05 15.62
C ASP A 170 -14.33 6.34 14.37
N PHE A 171 -14.65 5.33 13.57
CA PHE A 171 -15.36 5.53 12.31
C PHE A 171 -16.83 5.92 12.53
N ASP A 172 -17.16 7.18 12.23
CA ASP A 172 -18.55 7.65 12.27
C ASP A 172 -19.31 7.25 11.00
N THR A 173 -20.32 6.41 11.18
CA THR A 173 -21.21 5.95 10.11
C THR A 173 -22.54 6.71 10.06
N SER A 174 -22.78 7.68 10.96
CA SER A 174 -24.08 8.38 11.10
C SER A 174 -24.47 9.20 9.86
N GLY A 175 -23.47 9.72 9.12
CA GLY A 175 -23.69 10.49 7.89
C GLY A 175 -23.92 9.67 6.63
N PHE A 176 -23.85 8.34 6.70
CA PHE A 176 -24.03 7.49 5.54
C PHE A 176 -25.47 7.02 5.38
N LYS A 177 -25.99 7.08 4.16
CA LYS A 177 -27.34 6.57 3.86
C LYS A 177 -27.39 5.07 4.17
N LYS A 178 -28.33 4.66 4.99
CA LYS A 178 -28.58 3.25 5.28
C LYS A 178 -29.14 2.59 4.02
N VAL A 179 -28.35 1.76 3.39
CA VAL A 179 -28.82 0.82 2.37
C VAL A 179 -28.43 -0.56 2.86
N ASP A 180 -29.42 -1.37 3.11
CA ASP A 180 -29.20 -2.74 3.56
C ASP A 180 -28.98 -3.63 2.33
N TYR A 181 -27.82 -4.24 2.26
CA TYR A 181 -27.47 -5.19 1.22
C TYR A 181 -27.37 -6.60 1.81
N LYS A 182 -27.81 -7.58 1.03
CA LYS A 182 -27.63 -9.02 1.36
C LYS A 182 -26.57 -9.62 0.44
N LYS A 183 -25.79 -10.54 0.97
CA LYS A 183 -24.90 -11.35 0.13
C LYS A 183 -25.73 -12.27 -0.76
N ARG A 184 -25.34 -12.37 -2.03
CA ARG A 184 -25.92 -13.37 -2.93
C ARG A 184 -25.53 -14.76 -2.46
N PRO A 185 -26.42 -15.77 -2.54
CA PRO A 185 -26.10 -17.15 -2.18
C PRO A 185 -25.23 -17.83 -3.26
N ILE A 186 -24.04 -17.28 -3.49
CA ILE A 186 -23.07 -17.83 -4.44
C ILE A 186 -22.25 -18.90 -3.76
N PRO A 187 -22.13 -20.13 -4.34
CA PRO A 187 -21.28 -21.16 -3.78
C PRO A 187 -19.82 -20.71 -3.66
N MET A 188 -19.24 -20.87 -2.50
CA MET A 188 -17.85 -20.58 -2.17
C MET A 188 -17.16 -21.84 -1.65
N GLY A 189 -15.83 -21.86 -1.71
CA GLY A 189 -15.03 -22.89 -1.07
C GLY A 189 -14.70 -22.53 0.38
N TYR A 190 -14.61 -23.52 1.26
CA TYR A 190 -13.99 -23.35 2.57
C TYR A 190 -12.97 -24.46 2.83
N ILE A 191 -11.92 -24.12 3.57
CA ILE A 191 -10.91 -25.04 4.07
C ILE A 191 -10.69 -24.73 5.55
N ILE A 192 -10.70 -25.75 6.40
CA ILE A 192 -10.25 -25.60 7.80
C ILE A 192 -8.72 -25.70 7.78
N ALA A 193 -8.03 -24.64 8.20
CA ALA A 193 -6.59 -24.51 8.01
C ALA A 193 -5.78 -25.63 8.68
N LYS A 194 -6.20 -26.12 9.87
CA LYS A 194 -5.55 -27.22 10.58
C LYS A 194 -5.64 -28.58 9.85
N ASP A 195 -6.54 -28.72 8.88
CA ASP A 195 -6.65 -29.94 8.08
C ASP A 195 -5.56 -30.04 7.00
N ILE A 196 -4.89 -28.92 6.72
CA ILE A 196 -3.84 -28.83 5.70
C ILE A 196 -2.48 -28.40 6.24
N LEU A 197 -2.42 -27.73 7.38
CA LEU A 197 -1.20 -27.19 8.00
C LEU A 197 -1.22 -27.37 9.51
N PRO A 198 -0.06 -27.55 10.17
CA PRO A 198 0.00 -27.66 11.63
C PRO A 198 -0.48 -26.39 12.34
N VAL A 199 -1.21 -26.57 13.44
CA VAL A 199 -1.61 -25.47 14.33
C VAL A 199 -0.35 -24.78 14.88
N GLY A 200 -0.37 -23.46 14.92
CA GLY A 200 0.73 -22.62 15.40
C GLY A 200 1.70 -22.17 14.29
N CYS A 201 1.66 -22.76 13.09
CA CYS A 201 2.49 -22.28 11.98
C CYS A 201 1.90 -21.05 11.28
N SER A 202 2.71 -20.35 10.50
CA SER A 202 2.28 -19.27 9.63
C SER A 202 1.91 -19.80 8.24
N MET A 203 0.64 -19.61 7.86
CA MET A 203 0.13 -19.96 6.52
C MET A 203 0.32 -18.80 5.57
N GLY A 204 0.88 -19.07 4.39
CA GLY A 204 0.85 -18.16 3.24
C GLY A 204 -0.11 -18.68 2.18
N VAL A 205 -0.99 -17.83 1.68
CA VAL A 205 -1.87 -18.13 0.55
C VAL A 205 -1.57 -17.18 -0.59
N ARG A 206 -1.08 -17.70 -1.70
CA ARG A 206 -0.85 -16.92 -2.91
C ARG A 206 -2.11 -16.85 -3.74
N THR A 207 -2.55 -15.64 -4.04
CA THR A 207 -3.72 -15.37 -4.89
C THR A 207 -3.30 -14.56 -6.13
N ALA A 208 -4.20 -14.42 -7.10
CA ALA A 208 -3.96 -13.54 -8.26
C ALA A 208 -3.72 -12.06 -7.87
N LYS A 209 -4.20 -11.63 -6.70
CA LYS A 209 -4.08 -10.25 -6.18
C LYS A 209 -2.91 -10.05 -5.21
N GLY A 210 -2.15 -11.10 -4.91
CA GLY A 210 -1.01 -11.06 -3.97
C GLY A 210 -1.06 -12.16 -2.92
N ASP A 211 -0.12 -12.10 -1.98
CA ASP A 211 0.01 -13.07 -0.91
C ASP A 211 -0.77 -12.61 0.34
N ILE A 212 -1.47 -13.55 0.97
CA ILE A 212 -2.17 -13.38 2.24
C ILE A 212 -1.46 -14.24 3.27
N PHE A 213 -1.20 -13.69 4.46
CA PHE A 213 -0.58 -14.39 5.57
C PHE A 213 -1.51 -14.45 6.76
N ALA A 214 -1.59 -15.60 7.42
CA ALA A 214 -2.37 -15.80 8.63
C ALA A 214 -1.78 -16.90 9.52
N PRO A 215 -1.86 -16.78 10.85
CA PRO A 215 -1.54 -17.88 11.74
C PRO A 215 -2.59 -18.99 11.62
N VAL A 216 -2.14 -20.24 11.70
CA VAL A 216 -3.02 -21.41 11.75
C VAL A 216 -3.42 -21.67 13.19
N GLY A 217 -4.66 -21.35 13.54
CA GLY A 217 -5.29 -21.69 14.80
C GLY A 217 -6.19 -22.93 14.67
N GLU A 218 -6.75 -23.39 15.78
CA GLU A 218 -7.72 -24.50 15.82
C GLU A 218 -8.99 -24.21 15.03
N ASP A 219 -9.35 -22.93 14.92
CA ASP A 219 -10.58 -22.41 14.34
C ASP A 219 -10.35 -21.58 13.05
N THR A 220 -9.11 -21.51 12.55
CA THR A 220 -8.81 -20.74 11.34
C THR A 220 -9.44 -21.40 10.11
N VAL A 221 -10.19 -20.62 9.35
CA VAL A 221 -10.88 -21.04 8.12
C VAL A 221 -10.46 -20.15 6.94
N VAL A 222 -10.24 -20.76 5.79
CA VAL A 222 -9.99 -20.08 4.53
C VAL A 222 -11.25 -20.17 3.66
N ILE A 223 -11.84 -19.05 3.28
CA ILE A 223 -12.93 -18.97 2.30
C ILE A 223 -12.34 -18.64 0.93
N ILE A 224 -12.85 -19.30 -0.11
CA ILE A 224 -12.35 -19.15 -1.48
C ILE A 224 -13.53 -18.84 -2.40
N GLY A 225 -13.46 -17.70 -3.07
CA GLY A 225 -14.44 -17.30 -4.09
C GLY A 225 -14.32 -18.09 -5.40
N GLU A 226 -15.34 -18.04 -6.24
CA GLU A 226 -15.31 -18.64 -7.60
C GLU A 226 -14.21 -18.03 -8.48
N ASP A 227 -13.78 -16.81 -8.20
CA ASP A 227 -12.70 -16.07 -8.86
C ASP A 227 -11.30 -16.34 -8.28
N GLY A 228 -11.18 -17.26 -7.31
CA GLY A 228 -9.93 -17.55 -6.61
C GLY A 228 -9.55 -16.51 -5.56
N SER A 229 -10.43 -15.56 -5.24
CA SER A 229 -10.25 -14.64 -4.10
C SER A 229 -10.27 -15.41 -2.78
N VAL A 230 -9.52 -14.91 -1.79
CA VAL A 230 -9.36 -15.61 -0.50
C VAL A 230 -9.66 -14.65 0.63
N GLN A 231 -10.40 -15.14 1.64
CA GLN A 231 -10.68 -14.46 2.90
C GLN A 231 -10.40 -15.41 4.06
N ILE A 232 -9.81 -14.91 5.13
CA ILE A 232 -9.57 -15.67 6.36
C ILE A 232 -10.64 -15.28 7.38
N LEU A 233 -11.23 -16.28 8.03
CA LEU A 233 -12.21 -16.11 9.12
C LEU A 233 -12.06 -17.22 10.15
N ASN A 234 -12.85 -17.19 11.22
CA ASN A 234 -12.90 -18.24 12.20
C ASN A 234 -14.11 -19.18 12.00
N LEU A 235 -14.07 -20.33 12.68
CA LEU A 235 -15.10 -21.37 12.58
C LEU A 235 -16.49 -20.89 13.05
N ASP A 236 -16.54 -20.04 14.07
CA ASP A 236 -17.80 -19.47 14.57
C ASP A 236 -18.49 -18.64 13.49
N ARG A 237 -17.72 -17.82 12.78
CA ARG A 237 -18.24 -17.02 11.69
C ARG A 237 -18.65 -17.88 10.50
N LEU A 238 -17.87 -18.90 10.15
CA LEU A 238 -18.26 -19.84 9.10
C LEU A 238 -19.65 -20.46 9.44
N ASN A 239 -19.84 -20.92 10.65
CA ASN A 239 -21.07 -21.57 11.07
C ASN A 239 -22.28 -20.62 11.16
N LYS A 240 -22.04 -19.33 11.48
CA LYS A 240 -23.09 -18.31 11.57
C LYS A 240 -23.51 -17.79 10.20
N SER A 241 -22.53 -17.55 9.32
CA SER A 241 -22.75 -16.81 8.08
C SER A 241 -22.84 -17.69 6.83
N PHE A 242 -22.64 -19.02 6.97
CA PHE A 242 -22.64 -19.92 5.82
C PHE A 242 -23.37 -21.21 6.12
N ARG A 243 -24.09 -21.71 5.12
CA ARG A 243 -24.58 -23.09 5.07
C ARG A 243 -23.48 -23.98 4.49
N ILE A 244 -23.09 -25.04 5.21
CA ILE A 244 -21.93 -25.88 4.92
C ILE A 244 -22.37 -27.16 4.21
N TYR A 245 -21.67 -27.52 3.13
CA TYR A 245 -21.86 -28.76 2.37
C TYR A 245 -20.56 -29.57 2.37
N LYS A 246 -20.38 -30.40 3.41
CA LYS A 246 -19.12 -31.14 3.66
C LYS A 246 -18.76 -32.15 2.58
N ASP A 247 -19.75 -32.72 1.91
CA ASP A 247 -19.55 -33.76 0.89
C ASP A 247 -19.31 -33.16 -0.52
N TRP A 248 -19.53 -31.86 -0.69
CA TRP A 248 -19.38 -31.22 -1.97
C TRP A 248 -18.00 -30.60 -2.12
N ARG A 249 -17.25 -31.07 -3.12
CA ARG A 249 -15.95 -30.48 -3.45
C ARG A 249 -16.12 -29.12 -4.12
N PHE A 250 -15.30 -28.17 -3.73
CA PHE A 250 -15.24 -26.86 -4.36
C PHE A 250 -14.10 -26.80 -5.37
N THR A 251 -14.37 -26.15 -6.52
CA THR A 251 -13.36 -25.82 -7.53
C THR A 251 -13.53 -24.38 -7.99
N VAL A 252 -12.45 -23.67 -8.23
CA VAL A 252 -12.47 -22.32 -8.81
C VAL A 252 -12.95 -22.41 -10.25
N LYS A 253 -13.88 -21.54 -10.65
CA LYS A 253 -14.56 -21.64 -11.97
C LYS A 253 -14.33 -20.45 -12.90
N ARG A 254 -13.96 -19.26 -12.35
CA ARG A 254 -13.94 -18.00 -13.10
C ARG A 254 -12.55 -17.46 -13.34
N THR A 255 -11.52 -18.23 -13.07
CA THR A 255 -10.13 -17.85 -13.27
C THR A 255 -9.28 -19.09 -13.49
N ASP A 256 -8.22 -18.97 -14.27
CA ASP A 256 -7.18 -20.01 -14.39
C ASP A 256 -6.23 -20.01 -13.20
N TYR A 257 -6.36 -19.03 -12.29
CA TYR A 257 -5.51 -18.91 -11.12
C TYR A 257 -6.14 -19.57 -9.89
N VAL A 258 -5.57 -20.68 -9.49
CA VAL A 258 -5.97 -21.44 -8.29
C VAL A 258 -5.09 -21.02 -7.11
N PRO A 259 -5.66 -20.68 -5.93
CA PRO A 259 -4.89 -20.32 -4.74
C PRO A 259 -3.89 -21.42 -4.36
N LYS A 260 -2.65 -21.02 -4.05
CA LYS A 260 -1.58 -21.92 -3.60
C LYS A 260 -1.29 -21.69 -2.13
N PHE A 261 -1.20 -22.78 -1.38
CA PHE A 261 -1.00 -22.76 0.07
C PHE A 261 0.43 -23.16 0.41
N LYS A 262 1.00 -22.51 1.42
CA LYS A 262 2.37 -22.73 1.85
C LYS A 262 2.49 -22.59 3.36
N ASN A 263 3.23 -23.51 3.99
CA ASN A 263 3.75 -23.30 5.33
C ASN A 263 4.94 -22.35 5.24
N LYS A 264 4.84 -21.19 5.85
CA LYS A 264 5.91 -20.17 5.79
C LYS A 264 7.10 -20.50 6.68
N ASP A 265 6.91 -21.31 7.71
CA ASP A 265 7.97 -21.66 8.64
C ASP A 265 8.90 -22.72 8.05
N THR A 266 8.33 -23.62 7.24
CA THR A 266 9.08 -24.72 6.57
C THR A 266 9.24 -24.51 5.07
N GLU A 267 8.67 -23.48 4.51
CA GLU A 267 8.62 -23.17 3.05
C GLU A 267 7.93 -24.29 2.21
N THR A 268 7.21 -25.21 2.84
CA THR A 268 6.57 -26.34 2.18
C THR A 268 5.24 -25.94 1.54
N ILE A 269 5.06 -26.28 0.25
CA ILE A 269 3.78 -26.08 -0.46
C ILE A 269 2.86 -27.26 -0.17
N VAL A 270 1.57 -26.94 0.09
CA VAL A 270 0.52 -27.95 0.35
C VAL A 270 -0.63 -27.79 -0.63
N ASP A 271 -1.26 -28.92 -1.00
CA ASP A 271 -2.46 -28.91 -1.84
C ASP A 271 -3.72 -28.64 -1.00
N GLY A 272 -3.92 -27.39 -0.62
CA GLY A 272 -5.11 -27.00 0.15
C GLY A 272 -6.41 -27.19 -0.63
N MET A 273 -6.38 -27.06 -1.97
CA MET A 273 -7.60 -27.16 -2.78
C MET A 273 -8.21 -28.58 -2.78
N ALA A 274 -7.44 -29.61 -2.57
CA ALA A 274 -7.95 -30.97 -2.39
C ALA A 274 -8.90 -31.09 -1.17
N HIS A 275 -8.72 -30.21 -0.19
CA HIS A 275 -9.53 -30.15 1.04
C HIS A 275 -10.69 -29.15 0.95
N ALA A 276 -10.79 -28.37 -0.13
CA ALA A 276 -11.85 -27.38 -0.27
C ALA A 276 -13.24 -28.01 -0.40
N ARG A 277 -14.19 -27.55 0.40
CA ARG A 277 -15.59 -27.96 0.41
C ARG A 277 -16.48 -26.76 0.16
N VAL A 278 -17.71 -27.01 -0.27
CA VAL A 278 -18.68 -25.95 -0.61
C VAL A 278 -19.32 -25.38 0.66
N CYS A 279 -19.40 -24.05 0.70
CA CYS A 279 -20.29 -23.31 1.59
C CYS A 279 -21.07 -22.27 0.78
N ILE A 280 -22.25 -21.88 1.27
CA ILE A 280 -23.12 -20.89 0.65
C ILE A 280 -23.47 -19.86 1.71
N PRO A 281 -23.27 -18.54 1.46
CA PRO A 281 -23.70 -17.50 2.39
C PRO A 281 -25.17 -17.62 2.74
N VAL A 282 -25.55 -17.44 4.03
CA VAL A 282 -26.96 -17.36 4.43
C VAL A 282 -27.47 -15.94 4.16
N GLU A 283 -28.75 -15.82 3.81
CA GLU A 283 -29.37 -14.55 3.39
C GLU A 283 -29.58 -13.53 4.54
N GLU A 284 -29.31 -13.91 5.78
CA GLU A 284 -29.62 -13.10 6.97
C GLU A 284 -28.58 -12.04 7.32
N ASP A 285 -27.41 -12.05 6.69
CA ASP A 285 -26.36 -11.07 6.92
C ASP A 285 -26.65 -9.77 6.15
N PHE A 286 -27.16 -8.77 6.85
CA PHE A 286 -27.28 -7.42 6.32
C PHE A 286 -25.92 -6.71 6.37
N SER A 287 -25.61 -5.97 5.32
CA SER A 287 -24.40 -5.15 5.26
C SER A 287 -24.74 -3.73 4.82
N ARG A 288 -24.13 -2.74 5.43
CA ARG A 288 -24.13 -1.38 4.89
C ARG A 288 -22.97 -1.23 3.93
N ALA A 289 -23.17 -0.48 2.87
CA ALA A 289 -22.15 -0.24 1.87
C ALA A 289 -22.07 1.23 1.49
N PHE A 290 -20.83 1.70 1.30
CA PHE A 290 -20.52 3.10 0.97
C PHE A 290 -19.55 3.15 -0.19
N VAL A 291 -19.87 3.97 -1.20
CA VAL A 291 -18.95 4.22 -2.32
C VAL A 291 -17.87 5.20 -1.85
N LEU A 292 -16.62 4.81 -1.99
CA LEU A 292 -15.48 5.65 -1.66
C LEU A 292 -15.34 6.81 -2.65
N LYS A 293 -15.17 8.02 -2.14
CA LYS A 293 -14.90 9.23 -2.93
C LYS A 293 -13.40 9.56 -3.01
N HIS A 294 -12.64 9.09 -2.04
CA HIS A 294 -11.19 9.28 -1.90
C HIS A 294 -10.49 7.94 -1.70
N LYS A 295 -9.19 7.92 -1.85
CA LYS A 295 -8.38 6.79 -1.39
C LYS A 295 -8.52 6.68 0.13
N VAL A 296 -8.78 5.47 0.62
CA VAL A 296 -8.99 5.21 2.06
C VAL A 296 -8.03 4.14 2.53
N LYS A 297 -7.45 4.35 3.70
CA LYS A 297 -6.77 3.30 4.49
C LYS A 297 -7.56 3.12 5.79
N LEU A 298 -8.10 1.91 5.98
CA LEU A 298 -8.86 1.54 7.17
C LEU A 298 -8.01 0.64 8.05
N PHE A 299 -7.65 1.12 9.22
CA PHE A 299 -7.04 0.35 10.31
C PHE A 299 -8.15 -0.14 11.24
N LYS A 300 -8.06 -1.37 11.75
CA LYS A 300 -9.08 -1.88 12.69
C LYS A 300 -9.09 -1.08 14.00
N ASN A 301 -7.89 -0.78 14.52
CA ASN A 301 -7.68 0.07 15.69
C ASN A 301 -6.37 0.85 15.54
N LYS A 302 -6.09 1.74 16.51
CA LYS A 302 -4.89 2.60 16.49
C LYS A 302 -3.57 1.84 16.69
N ASP A 303 -3.60 0.67 17.30
CA ASP A 303 -2.41 -0.14 17.57
C ASP A 303 -2.10 -1.12 16.42
N ASP A 304 -3.05 -1.34 15.50
CA ASP A 304 -2.87 -2.25 14.37
C ASP A 304 -1.91 -1.65 13.34
N SER A 305 -0.94 -2.44 12.90
CA SER A 305 -0.03 -2.08 11.82
C SER A 305 -0.55 -2.44 10.43
N SER A 306 -1.59 -3.30 10.37
CA SER A 306 -2.24 -3.71 9.13
C SER A 306 -3.44 -2.83 8.81
N TYR A 307 -3.66 -2.57 7.53
CA TYR A 307 -4.80 -1.82 7.04
C TYR A 307 -5.41 -2.44 5.79
N ILE A 308 -6.67 -2.09 5.55
CA ILE A 308 -7.36 -2.39 4.30
C ILE A 308 -7.42 -1.10 3.49
N SER A 309 -7.06 -1.13 2.21
CA SER A 309 -7.11 0.05 1.36
C SER A 309 -8.19 -0.07 0.29
N GLY A 310 -8.81 1.07 -0.04
CA GLY A 310 -9.75 1.22 -1.15
C GLY A 310 -9.45 2.47 -1.96
N ARG A 311 -9.81 2.46 -3.23
CA ARG A 311 -9.65 3.56 -4.18
C ARG A 311 -11.00 4.26 -4.42
N PRO A 312 -11.02 5.48 -4.98
CA PRO A 312 -12.26 6.10 -5.42
C PRO A 312 -13.08 5.17 -6.32
N GLY A 313 -14.36 5.02 -6.02
CA GLY A 313 -15.26 4.08 -6.71
C GLY A 313 -15.35 2.68 -6.13
N ASP A 314 -14.42 2.27 -5.27
CA ASP A 314 -14.56 1.03 -4.48
C ASP A 314 -15.66 1.18 -3.44
N ILE A 315 -16.11 0.08 -2.90
CA ILE A 315 -17.18 0.03 -1.91
C ILE A 315 -16.61 -0.49 -0.59
N MET A 316 -16.78 0.31 0.46
CA MET A 316 -16.56 -0.14 1.84
C MET A 316 -17.84 -0.80 2.33
N VAL A 317 -17.71 -2.02 2.83
CA VAL A 317 -18.81 -2.84 3.35
C VAL A 317 -18.63 -3.03 4.86
N LEU A 318 -19.71 -2.80 5.61
CA LEU A 318 -19.81 -3.02 7.06
C LEU A 318 -20.83 -4.12 7.32
N PRO A 319 -20.39 -5.37 7.49
CA PRO A 319 -21.29 -6.46 7.85
C PRO A 319 -21.91 -6.22 9.24
N ASN A 320 -23.22 -6.36 9.36
CA ASN A 320 -23.96 -6.22 10.63
C ASN A 320 -23.60 -4.96 11.45
N ASP A 321 -23.23 -3.87 10.75
CA ASP A 321 -22.71 -2.65 11.38
C ASP A 321 -21.43 -2.82 12.22
N ASP A 322 -20.75 -3.95 12.12
CA ASP A 322 -19.50 -4.19 12.82
C ASP A 322 -18.34 -3.52 12.08
N ARG A 323 -17.80 -2.48 12.69
CA ARG A 323 -16.65 -1.71 12.14
C ARG A 323 -15.37 -2.52 12.09
N ASN A 324 -15.20 -3.49 12.99
CA ASN A 324 -14.02 -4.36 13.03
C ASN A 324 -14.00 -5.37 11.88
N GLU A 325 -15.18 -5.62 11.28
CA GLU A 325 -15.35 -6.53 10.16
C GLU A 325 -15.46 -5.82 8.81
N ALA A 326 -15.26 -4.51 8.80
CA ALA A 326 -15.27 -3.73 7.58
C ALA A 326 -14.25 -4.25 6.55
N TYR A 327 -14.66 -4.28 5.30
CA TYR A 327 -13.78 -4.62 4.18
C TYR A 327 -14.05 -3.74 2.97
N MET A 328 -13.12 -3.72 2.03
CA MET A 328 -13.24 -2.97 0.79
C MET A 328 -13.26 -3.91 -0.40
N ILE A 329 -14.13 -3.61 -1.35
CA ILE A 329 -14.38 -4.42 -2.52
C ILE A 329 -14.61 -3.51 -3.72
N SER A 330 -14.16 -3.90 -4.91
CA SER A 330 -14.46 -3.13 -6.13
C SER A 330 -15.97 -3.10 -6.40
N LYS A 331 -16.44 -2.02 -7.01
CA LYS A 331 -17.86 -1.88 -7.39
C LYS A 331 -18.35 -3.08 -8.21
N THR A 332 -17.56 -3.53 -9.18
CA THR A 332 -17.88 -4.67 -10.02
C THR A 332 -18.05 -5.96 -9.23
N GLU A 333 -17.20 -6.18 -8.23
CA GLU A 333 -17.27 -7.38 -7.40
C GLU A 333 -18.44 -7.29 -6.39
N PHE A 334 -18.72 -6.09 -5.88
CA PHE A 334 -19.86 -5.85 -5.01
C PHE A 334 -21.19 -6.18 -5.73
N GLU A 335 -21.39 -5.69 -6.94
CA GLU A 335 -22.59 -5.96 -7.76
C GLU A 335 -22.79 -7.45 -8.07
N LYS A 336 -21.70 -8.23 -8.13
CA LYS A 336 -21.78 -9.69 -8.31
C LYS A 336 -22.16 -10.42 -7.02
N THR A 337 -21.71 -9.95 -5.87
CA THR A 337 -21.76 -10.67 -4.59
C THR A 337 -22.86 -10.18 -3.66
N HIS A 338 -23.47 -9.01 -3.93
CA HIS A 338 -24.49 -8.40 -3.08
C HIS A 338 -25.74 -8.03 -3.88
N ILE A 339 -26.86 -7.94 -3.18
CA ILE A 339 -28.17 -7.44 -3.66
C ILE A 339 -28.75 -6.47 -2.63
N ALA A 340 -29.44 -5.42 -3.10
CA ALA A 340 -30.16 -4.47 -2.26
C ALA A 340 -31.46 -5.09 -1.72
#